data_eb9ba9934cd95d4edea1542ec6530220
#
_entry.id   eb9ba9934cd95d4edea1542ec6530220
#
_cell.length_a   1.000
_cell.length_b   1.000
_cell.length_c   1.000
_cell.angle_alpha   90.00
_cell.angle_beta   90.00
_cell.angle_gamma   90.00
#
_symmetry.space_group_name_H-M   'P 1'
#
loop_
_entity.id
_entity.type
_entity.pdbx_description
1 polymer ?
#
loop_
_entity_poly.entity_id
_entity_poly.type
_entity_poly.pdbx_seq_one_letter_code
_entity_poly.pdbx_strand_id
1 'polypeptide(L)'
;MSDKIKVIITNDQKEIKIPTGVRMLIRRCCNAVLVNENFEGSAEISVRFVDDEIIHELNREYRHVDRSTDVLSFPLGENGVYDINHDTGAKILGDIVISMQHAVMQADLYGHSLQREIAFLTVHSMLHLCLLYTSDAADE
;
A
#
# COMPACT_ATOMS: atom_id res chain seq x y z
N MET A 1 -12.91 -0.85 22.87
CA MET A 1 -13.03 -0.08 21.65
C MET A 1 -11.95 -0.45 20.66
N SER A 2 -12.31 -0.72 19.45
CA SER A 2 -11.35 -1.09 18.45
C SER A 2 -10.52 0.10 18.02
N ASP A 3 -9.28 -0.17 17.67
CA ASP A 3 -8.39 0.83 17.12
C ASP A 3 -8.90 1.28 15.76
N LYS A 4 -8.58 2.51 15.41
CA LYS A 4 -9.01 3.09 14.14
C LYS A 4 -7.93 3.03 13.12
N ILE A 5 -8.34 2.78 11.88
CA ILE A 5 -7.44 2.86 10.74
C ILE A 5 -7.93 3.96 9.82
N LYS A 6 -6.99 4.78 9.35
CA LYS A 6 -7.27 5.80 8.35
C LYS A 6 -6.48 5.47 7.10
N VAL A 7 -7.18 5.32 5.99
CA VAL A 7 -6.56 5.06 4.69
C VAL A 7 -6.88 6.23 3.78
N ILE A 8 -5.84 6.95 3.37
CA ILE A 8 -5.96 8.08 2.48
C ILE A 8 -5.70 7.57 1.06
N ILE A 9 -6.70 7.64 0.20
CA ILE A 9 -6.60 7.10 -1.14
C ILE A 9 -6.63 8.23 -2.16
N THR A 10 -5.60 8.29 -3.00
CA THR A 10 -5.42 9.32 -4.00
C THR A 10 -5.30 8.68 -5.39
N ASN A 11 -5.97 9.25 -6.38
CA ASN A 11 -5.87 8.77 -7.74
C ASN A 11 -5.14 9.80 -8.60
N ASP A 12 -3.91 9.49 -8.96
CA ASP A 12 -3.04 10.38 -9.75
C ASP A 12 -2.79 9.81 -11.15
N GLN A 13 -3.80 9.21 -11.75
CA GLN A 13 -3.72 8.70 -13.11
C GLN A 13 -5.09 8.86 -13.79
N LYS A 14 -5.12 8.84 -15.11
CA LYS A 14 -6.34 9.02 -15.87
C LYS A 14 -6.67 7.88 -16.83
N GLU A 15 -5.74 6.94 -16.98
CA GLU A 15 -5.87 5.90 -17.99
C GLU A 15 -6.88 4.82 -17.60
N ILE A 16 -6.93 4.45 -16.33
CA ILE A 16 -7.75 3.34 -15.85
C ILE A 16 -8.78 3.87 -14.87
N LYS A 17 -10.05 3.57 -15.13
CA LYS A 17 -11.11 3.93 -14.19
C LYS A 17 -10.98 3.08 -12.93
N ILE A 18 -11.08 3.72 -11.78
CA ILE A 18 -11.06 3.02 -10.50
C ILE A 18 -12.37 2.25 -10.35
N PRO A 19 -12.33 0.92 -10.18
CA PRO A 19 -13.56 0.14 -10.06
C PRO A 19 -14.38 0.53 -8.83
N THR A 20 -15.70 0.43 -8.97
CA THR A 20 -16.61 0.70 -7.86
C THR A 20 -16.31 -0.22 -6.69
N GLY A 21 -16.28 0.33 -5.48
CA GLY A 21 -16.06 -0.45 -4.26
C GLY A 21 -14.61 -0.68 -3.90
N VAL A 22 -13.66 -0.26 -4.75
CA VAL A 22 -12.24 -0.50 -4.49
C VAL A 22 -11.74 0.24 -3.26
N ARG A 23 -12.23 1.45 -3.01
CA ARG A 23 -11.79 2.21 -1.84
C ARG A 23 -12.16 1.49 -0.55
N MET A 24 -13.38 0.97 -0.48
CA MET A 24 -13.83 0.19 0.67
C MET A 24 -13.02 -1.12 0.79
N LEU A 25 -12.78 -1.77 -0.34
CA LEU A 25 -12.01 -3.01 -0.36
C LEU A 25 -10.59 -2.79 0.18
N ILE A 26 -9.94 -1.71 -0.24
CA ILE A 26 -8.60 -1.37 0.25
C ILE A 26 -8.61 -1.17 1.76
N ARG A 27 -9.60 -0.44 2.28
CA ARG A 27 -9.71 -0.22 3.72
C ARG A 27 -9.89 -1.53 4.47
N ARG A 28 -10.71 -2.42 3.95
CA ARG A 28 -10.91 -3.76 4.55
C ARG A 28 -9.62 -4.58 4.53
N CYS A 29 -8.88 -4.53 3.44
CA CYS A 29 -7.61 -5.25 3.33
C CYS A 29 -6.60 -4.73 4.35
N CYS A 30 -6.47 -3.42 4.45
CA CYS A 30 -5.54 -2.82 5.41
C CYS A 30 -5.92 -3.19 6.85
N ASN A 31 -7.20 -3.09 7.18
CA ASN A 31 -7.67 -3.43 8.52
C ASN A 31 -7.44 -4.91 8.83
N ALA A 32 -7.73 -5.78 7.87
CA ALA A 32 -7.54 -7.22 8.07
C ALA A 32 -6.08 -7.57 8.35
N VAL A 33 -5.15 -6.95 7.63
CA VAL A 33 -3.72 -7.19 7.87
C VAL A 33 -3.33 -6.73 9.27
N LEU A 34 -3.75 -5.54 9.67
CA LEU A 34 -3.40 -5.01 10.99
C LEU A 34 -3.95 -5.88 12.11
N VAL A 35 -5.19 -6.36 11.97
CA VAL A 35 -5.78 -7.26 12.95
C VAL A 35 -5.02 -8.57 13.02
N ASN A 36 -4.71 -9.15 11.85
CA ASN A 36 -3.99 -10.42 11.77
C ASN A 36 -2.58 -10.33 12.35
N GLU A 37 -1.92 -9.18 12.21
CA GLU A 37 -0.58 -8.95 12.72
C GLU A 37 -0.56 -8.43 14.15
N ASN A 38 -1.72 -8.35 14.79
CA ASN A 38 -1.87 -7.87 16.17
C ASN A 38 -1.29 -6.46 16.36
N PHE A 39 -1.52 -5.60 15.38
CA PHE A 39 -1.05 -4.23 15.44
C PHE A 39 -1.82 -3.45 16.50
N GLU A 40 -1.08 -2.77 17.37
CA GLU A 40 -1.66 -2.01 18.47
C GLU A 40 -1.78 -0.53 18.15
N GLY A 41 -2.91 0.06 18.51
CA GLY A 41 -3.15 1.48 18.35
C GLY A 41 -3.73 1.81 17.00
N SER A 42 -3.91 3.10 16.77
CA SER A 42 -4.44 3.60 15.49
C SER A 42 -3.34 3.65 14.44
N ALA A 43 -3.71 3.47 13.19
CA ALA A 43 -2.77 3.46 12.07
C ALA A 43 -3.25 4.36 10.94
N GLU A 44 -2.31 4.93 10.20
CA GLU A 44 -2.59 5.73 9.03
C GLU A 44 -1.73 5.24 7.88
N ILE A 45 -2.36 5.03 6.71
CA ILE A 45 -1.71 4.55 5.50
C ILE A 45 -2.17 5.41 4.33
N SER A 46 -1.27 5.71 3.42
CA SER A 46 -1.59 6.38 2.17
C SER A 46 -1.50 5.38 1.02
N VAL A 47 -2.51 5.35 0.15
CA VAL A 47 -2.53 4.52 -1.05
C VAL A 47 -2.72 5.44 -2.25
N ARG A 48 -1.81 5.37 -3.20
CA ARG A 48 -1.82 6.23 -4.36
C ARG A 48 -1.86 5.39 -5.63
N PHE A 49 -2.84 5.66 -6.50
CA PHE A 49 -2.92 5.03 -7.81
C PHE A 49 -2.19 5.91 -8.81
N VAL A 50 -1.28 5.31 -9.56
CA VAL A 50 -0.46 6.01 -10.55
C VAL A 50 -0.44 5.24 -11.86
N ASP A 51 0.16 5.85 -12.90
CA ASP A 51 0.43 5.15 -14.15
C ASP A 51 1.85 4.57 -14.15
N ASP A 52 2.18 3.84 -15.21
CA ASP A 52 3.49 3.20 -15.33
C ASP A 52 4.65 4.19 -15.36
N GLU A 53 4.43 5.35 -15.94
CA GLU A 53 5.48 6.36 -16.04
C GLU A 53 5.85 6.89 -14.66
N ILE A 54 4.85 7.19 -13.84
CA ILE A 54 5.09 7.70 -12.48
C ILE A 54 5.78 6.65 -11.62
N ILE A 55 5.30 5.40 -11.65
CA ILE A 55 5.88 4.37 -10.80
C ILE A 55 7.30 4.00 -11.25
N HIS A 56 7.56 4.09 -12.56
CA HIS A 56 8.91 3.91 -13.10
C HIS A 56 9.86 4.97 -12.52
N GLU A 57 9.44 6.23 -12.53
CA GLU A 57 10.23 7.32 -11.95
C GLU A 57 10.51 7.11 -10.46
N LEU A 58 9.50 6.71 -9.71
CA LEU A 58 9.64 6.46 -8.28
C LEU A 58 10.58 5.29 -8.00
N ASN A 59 10.46 4.23 -8.80
CA ASN A 59 11.29 3.05 -8.63
C ASN A 59 12.76 3.37 -8.93
N ARG A 60 13.00 4.15 -9.98
CA ARG A 60 14.34 4.58 -10.35
C ARG A 60 14.94 5.48 -9.27
N GLU A 61 14.17 6.45 -8.80
CA GLU A 61 14.68 7.45 -7.84
C GLU A 61 14.92 6.88 -6.45
N TYR A 62 13.98 6.07 -5.95
CA TYR A 62 14.05 5.63 -4.55
C TYR A 62 14.61 4.22 -4.37
N ARG A 63 14.55 3.39 -5.38
CA ARG A 63 15.03 2.01 -5.29
C ARG A 63 16.19 1.72 -6.24
N HIS A 64 16.54 2.66 -7.08
CA HIS A 64 17.61 2.53 -8.06
C HIS A 64 17.36 1.41 -9.06
N VAL A 65 16.10 1.17 -9.37
CA VAL A 65 15.67 0.18 -10.36
C VAL A 65 15.01 0.93 -11.51
N ASP A 66 15.63 0.88 -12.67
CA ASP A 66 15.18 1.67 -13.83
C ASP A 66 14.15 0.90 -14.65
N ARG A 67 12.99 0.69 -14.08
CA ARG A 67 11.84 0.07 -14.74
C ARG A 67 10.58 0.30 -13.93
N SER A 68 9.43 0.13 -14.58
CA SER A 68 8.15 0.17 -13.89
C SER A 68 7.93 -1.12 -13.09
N THR A 69 6.99 -1.08 -12.18
CA THR A 69 6.62 -2.25 -11.37
C THR A 69 5.13 -2.15 -11.06
N ASP A 70 4.60 -3.15 -10.38
CA ASP A 70 3.17 -3.16 -10.02
C ASP A 70 2.88 -2.32 -8.78
N VAL A 71 3.72 -2.43 -7.77
CA VAL A 71 3.49 -1.75 -6.49
C VAL A 71 4.81 -1.41 -5.82
N LEU A 72 4.81 -0.28 -5.12
CA LEU A 72 5.93 0.12 -4.27
C LEU A 72 5.41 0.42 -2.87
N SER A 73 6.18 0.05 -1.87
CA SER A 73 5.88 0.33 -0.47
C SER A 73 6.99 1.20 0.10
N PHE A 74 6.61 2.32 0.69
CA PHE A 74 7.55 3.27 1.30
C PHE A 74 7.24 3.37 2.79
N PRO A 75 7.94 2.61 3.64
CA PRO A 75 7.73 2.71 5.07
C PRO A 75 8.23 4.06 5.61
N LEU A 76 7.50 4.62 6.57
CA LEU A 76 7.86 5.87 7.21
C LEU A 76 8.35 5.69 8.64
N GLY A 77 8.64 4.45 9.03
CA GLY A 77 9.23 4.15 10.31
C GLY A 77 10.63 3.57 10.15
N GLU A 78 11.39 3.57 11.22
CA GLU A 78 12.71 2.97 11.28
C GLU A 78 12.87 2.15 12.55
N ASN A 79 13.50 0.98 12.43
CA ASN A 79 13.86 0.17 13.59
C ASN A 79 12.67 -0.15 14.51
N GLY A 80 11.51 -0.40 13.90
CA GLY A 80 10.30 -0.72 14.64
C GLY A 80 9.59 0.48 15.25
N VAL A 81 10.05 1.68 14.96
CA VAL A 81 9.44 2.91 15.46
C VAL A 81 8.80 3.66 14.28
N TYR A 82 7.50 3.84 14.35
CA TYR A 82 6.76 4.57 13.31
C TYR A 82 6.66 6.04 13.64
N ASP A 83 6.55 6.86 12.60
CA ASP A 83 6.20 8.28 12.77
C ASP A 83 4.78 8.36 13.34
N ILE A 84 4.52 9.43 14.07
CA ILE A 84 3.24 9.65 14.71
C ILE A 84 2.58 10.89 14.13
N ASN A 85 1.30 10.78 13.82
CA ASN A 85 0.50 11.94 13.48
C ASN A 85 0.15 12.65 14.79
N HIS A 86 0.70 13.84 14.98
CA HIS A 86 0.56 14.56 16.24
C HIS A 86 -0.88 15.00 16.53
N ASP A 87 -1.72 15.11 15.51
CA ASP A 87 -3.11 15.51 15.71
C ASP A 87 -3.98 14.35 16.18
N THR A 88 -3.69 13.13 15.77
CA THR A 88 -4.54 11.97 16.04
C THR A 88 -3.88 10.93 16.94
N GLY A 89 -2.56 10.97 17.07
CA GLY A 89 -1.82 9.95 17.78
C GLY A 89 -1.62 8.67 16.97
N ALA A 90 -2.09 8.64 15.73
CA ALA A 90 -1.97 7.44 14.89
C ALA A 90 -0.52 7.22 14.44
N LYS A 91 -0.15 5.96 14.35
CA LYS A 91 1.15 5.58 13.78
C LYS A 91 1.05 5.62 12.27
N ILE A 92 1.94 6.38 11.63
CA ILE A 92 1.97 6.50 10.17
C ILE A 92 2.84 5.39 9.64
N LEU A 93 2.22 4.40 9.00
CA LEU A 93 2.94 3.20 8.55
C LEU A 93 3.74 3.46 7.28
N GLY A 94 3.17 4.18 6.35
CA GLY A 94 3.87 4.47 5.11
C GLY A 94 2.93 4.68 3.94
N ASP A 95 3.53 4.66 2.75
CA ASP A 95 2.82 4.89 1.50
C ASP A 95 2.86 3.65 0.63
N ILE A 96 1.74 3.35 0.01
CA ILE A 96 1.61 2.29 -0.98
C ILE A 96 1.30 2.96 -2.32
N VAL A 97 2.09 2.66 -3.35
CA VAL A 97 1.89 3.21 -4.69
C VAL A 97 1.62 2.06 -5.64
N ILE A 98 0.48 2.11 -6.32
CA ILE A 98 0.02 1.03 -7.21
C ILE A 98 -0.06 1.55 -8.63
N SER A 99 0.58 0.85 -9.58
CA SER A 99 0.39 1.13 -10.99
C SER A 99 -0.91 0.49 -11.47
N MET A 100 -1.87 1.31 -11.87
CA MET A 100 -3.14 0.79 -12.36
C MET A 100 -3.00 0.05 -13.69
N GLN A 101 -2.07 0.48 -14.54
CA GLN A 101 -1.81 -0.21 -15.80
C GLN A 101 -1.25 -1.61 -15.57
N HIS A 102 -0.32 -1.76 -14.62
CA HIS A 102 0.19 -3.07 -14.23
C HIS A 102 -0.89 -3.94 -13.59
N ALA A 103 -1.74 -3.34 -12.77
CA ALA A 103 -2.82 -4.08 -12.12
C ALA A 103 -3.77 -4.68 -13.15
N VAL A 104 -4.14 -3.90 -14.17
CA VAL A 104 -5.00 -4.39 -15.25
C VAL A 104 -4.32 -5.53 -16.01
N MET A 105 -3.05 -5.34 -16.37
CA MET A 105 -2.30 -6.35 -17.10
C MET A 105 -2.21 -7.66 -16.33
N GLN A 106 -1.90 -7.58 -15.05
CA GLN A 106 -1.78 -8.78 -14.21
C GLN A 106 -3.11 -9.46 -13.95
N ALA A 107 -4.19 -8.68 -13.78
CA ALA A 107 -5.52 -9.24 -13.63
C ALA A 107 -5.89 -10.08 -14.87
N ASP A 108 -5.63 -9.52 -16.05
CA ASP A 108 -5.89 -10.24 -17.30
C ASP A 108 -5.02 -11.47 -17.42
N LEU A 109 -3.74 -11.36 -17.10
CA LEU A 109 -2.78 -12.45 -17.21
C LEU A 109 -3.15 -13.62 -16.29
N TYR A 110 -3.58 -13.32 -15.08
CA TYR A 110 -3.91 -14.34 -14.09
C TYR A 110 -5.38 -14.74 -14.10
N GLY A 111 -6.21 -14.14 -14.95
CA GLY A 111 -7.60 -14.52 -15.11
C GLY A 111 -8.50 -14.17 -13.93
N HIS A 112 -8.25 -13.05 -13.26
CA HIS A 112 -9.11 -12.61 -12.16
C HIS A 112 -9.48 -11.13 -12.33
N SER A 113 -10.36 -10.65 -11.45
CA SER A 113 -10.85 -9.27 -11.54
C SER A 113 -9.77 -8.26 -11.17
N LEU A 114 -9.94 -7.03 -11.64
CA LEU A 114 -9.06 -5.93 -11.27
C LEU A 114 -9.16 -5.66 -9.76
N GLN A 115 -10.36 -5.75 -9.18
CA GLN A 115 -10.55 -5.59 -7.75
C GLN A 115 -9.70 -6.58 -6.97
N ARG A 116 -9.69 -7.83 -7.40
CA ARG A 116 -8.90 -8.87 -6.75
C ARG A 116 -7.41 -8.59 -6.83
N GLU A 117 -6.95 -8.10 -7.99
CA GLU A 117 -5.55 -7.75 -8.15
C GLU A 117 -5.15 -6.60 -7.22
N ILE A 118 -5.98 -5.57 -7.15
CA ILE A 118 -5.72 -4.42 -6.27
C ILE A 118 -5.70 -4.88 -4.81
N ALA A 119 -6.64 -5.75 -4.42
CA ALA A 119 -6.66 -6.30 -3.06
C ALA A 119 -5.38 -7.08 -2.75
N PHE A 120 -4.94 -7.91 -3.68
CA PHE A 120 -3.71 -8.68 -3.52
C PHE A 120 -2.49 -7.77 -3.34
N LEU A 121 -2.35 -6.76 -4.19
CA LEU A 121 -1.24 -5.81 -4.10
C LEU A 121 -1.27 -5.03 -2.79
N THR A 122 -2.47 -4.66 -2.34
CA THR A 122 -2.64 -3.92 -1.08
C THR A 122 -2.23 -4.79 0.12
N VAL A 123 -2.72 -6.03 0.17
CA VAL A 123 -2.37 -6.95 1.26
C VAL A 123 -0.88 -7.22 1.29
N HIS A 124 -0.28 -7.48 0.12
CA HIS A 124 1.14 -7.72 0.00
C HIS A 124 1.95 -6.54 0.55
N SER A 125 1.59 -5.32 0.14
CA SER A 125 2.27 -4.11 0.61
C SER A 125 2.07 -3.87 2.10
N MET A 126 0.86 -4.10 2.60
CA MET A 126 0.58 -3.92 4.02
C MET A 126 1.39 -4.89 4.87
N LEU A 127 1.51 -6.14 4.45
CA LEU A 127 2.35 -7.11 5.14
C LEU A 127 3.80 -6.65 5.17
N HIS A 128 4.27 -6.10 4.04
CA HIS A 128 5.62 -5.58 3.95
C HIS A 128 5.84 -4.43 4.94
N LEU A 129 4.90 -3.48 5.00
CA LEU A 129 4.99 -2.37 5.94
C LEU A 129 4.94 -2.84 7.40
N CYS A 130 4.12 -3.84 7.70
CA CYS A 130 4.03 -4.40 9.05
C CYS A 130 5.26 -5.21 9.43
N LEU A 131 5.85 -5.94 8.49
CA LEU A 131 7.03 -6.73 8.74
C LEU A 131 8.25 -5.87 9.10
N LEU A 132 8.29 -4.65 8.60
CA LEU A 132 9.35 -3.71 8.95
C LEU A 132 9.28 -3.29 10.41
N TYR A 133 8.20 -3.61 11.10
CA TYR A 133 8.10 -3.43 12.54
C TYR A 133 9.06 -4.35 13.29
N THR A 134 9.41 -5.51 12.69
CA THR A 134 10.39 -6.41 13.26
C THR A 134 11.70 -6.31 12.48
N SER A 135 12.82 -6.33 13.17
CA SER A 135 14.12 -6.14 12.53
C SER A 135 14.44 -7.18 11.46
N ASP A 136 13.94 -8.39 11.61
CA ASP A 136 14.25 -9.48 10.70
C ASP A 136 13.66 -9.30 9.30
N ALA A 137 12.57 -8.58 9.20
CA ALA A 137 11.91 -8.37 7.92
C ALA A 137 12.70 -7.47 6.98
N ALA A 138 13.59 -6.67 7.51
CA ALA A 138 14.39 -5.75 6.72
C ALA A 138 15.33 -6.46 5.76
N ASP A 139 15.63 -7.72 5.99
CA ASP A 139 16.54 -8.48 5.16
C ASP A 139 15.90 -8.98 3.86
N GLU A 140 14.61 -8.85 3.75
CA GLU A 140 13.91 -9.22 2.53
C GLU A 140 13.93 -8.08 1.54
#